data_85296c5975eedffe5ce3f030b8d39fac
#
_entry.id   85296c5975eedffe5ce3f030b8d39fac
#
_cell.length_a   1.000
_cell.length_b   1.000
_cell.length_c   1.000
_cell.angle_alpha   90.00
_cell.angle_beta   90.00
_cell.angle_gamma   90.00
#
_symmetry.space_group_name_H-M   'P 1'
#
loop_
_entity.id
_entity.type
_entity.pdbx_description
1 polymer ?
#
loop_
_entity_poly.entity_id
_entity_poly.type
_entity_poly.pdbx_seq_one_letter_code
_entity_poly.pdbx_strand_id
1 'polypeptide(L)'
;HIVVNNEQLETYIKLIKRDLKTNKLVTLNSTTFEIKATKDIYDRATKKILFKKGETISQKIGNTTYTSFTTNADNIVVPDNSFNSKNDDKATITTPLKLPVGSYEITEIKVPSGFLQLEEAVKFEIKNVKDYDTDKDGDFVKEVIIKNEQPTGTINLDKTISIRENVDTSLIDTSDLSGIEFKLSAKENIIDMSDGSVIYEKGQEIKKYNLTKDGKLEITNLPIGTYEIEETKTLNGLVLNTTKYEVKFEQKDLTTKVYTEKLDISNDTTLVEFSKTDITGDKELKGAKLSVLDSENKVIDEWISTDKTHKIEGLTVGKEYILKEEIAPEGYVIATSVKFTIDDTNKIQKINMKD
;
A
#
# COMPACT_ATOMS: atom_id res chain seq x y z
N HIS A 1 15.41 72.26 -7.20
CA HIS A 1 15.80 70.87 -7.56
C HIS A 1 14.84 69.92 -6.84
N ILE A 2 14.06 69.13 -7.64
CA ILE A 2 13.28 68.01 -7.10
C ILE A 2 14.23 66.82 -7.14
N VAL A 3 14.61 66.32 -5.96
CA VAL A 3 15.35 65.03 -5.86
C VAL A 3 14.36 63.92 -5.78
N VAL A 4 14.31 63.07 -6.83
CA VAL A 4 13.52 61.81 -6.83
C VAL A 4 14.47 60.72 -6.41
N ASN A 5 14.28 60.17 -5.21
CA ASN A 5 15.00 59.01 -4.73
C ASN A 5 14.23 57.76 -5.14
N ASN A 6 14.82 56.94 -6.01
CA ASN A 6 14.28 55.61 -6.29
C ASN A 6 14.91 54.59 -5.34
N GLU A 7 14.09 53.94 -4.55
CA GLU A 7 14.53 52.81 -3.72
C GLU A 7 14.78 51.57 -4.58
N GLN A 8 15.77 50.76 -4.20
CA GLN A 8 16.00 49.46 -4.83
C GLN A 8 14.89 48.50 -4.45
N LEU A 9 14.43 47.71 -5.44
CA LEU A 9 13.48 46.67 -5.16
C LEU A 9 14.12 45.59 -4.32
N GLU A 10 13.54 45.36 -3.16
CA GLU A 10 13.82 44.24 -2.25
C GLU A 10 12.50 43.63 -1.78
N THR A 11 12.48 42.30 -1.54
CA THR A 11 11.27 41.61 -1.14
C THR A 11 11.55 40.53 -0.11
N TYR A 12 10.65 40.33 0.80
CA TYR A 12 10.63 39.13 1.65
C TYR A 12 10.33 37.91 0.79
N ILE A 13 10.90 36.75 1.16
CA ILE A 13 10.59 35.47 0.53
C ILE A 13 9.80 34.63 1.52
N LYS A 14 8.57 34.28 1.17
CA LYS A 14 7.73 33.36 1.91
C LYS A 14 7.79 31.99 1.26
N LEU A 15 8.45 31.04 1.92
CA LEU A 15 8.54 29.65 1.50
C LEU A 15 7.30 28.92 2.01
N ILE A 16 6.64 28.15 1.14
CA ILE A 16 5.43 27.41 1.45
C ILE A 16 5.65 25.94 1.10
N LYS A 17 5.51 25.05 2.09
CA LYS A 17 5.69 23.61 1.90
C LYS A 17 4.37 22.92 1.64
N ARG A 18 4.29 22.17 0.52
CA ARG A 18 3.11 21.42 0.11
C ARG A 18 3.45 19.99 -0.29
N ASP A 19 2.47 19.12 -0.15
CA ASP A 19 2.48 17.78 -0.76
C ASP A 19 2.30 17.90 -2.28
N LEU A 20 3.08 17.12 -3.04
CA LEU A 20 3.08 17.18 -4.51
C LEU A 20 1.76 16.68 -5.10
N LYS A 21 1.19 15.58 -4.55
CA LYS A 21 0.00 14.93 -5.10
C LYS A 21 -1.30 15.59 -4.66
N THR A 22 -1.40 15.87 -3.36
CA THR A 22 -2.64 16.39 -2.76
C THR A 22 -2.71 17.91 -2.74
N ASN A 23 -1.58 18.59 -2.92
CA ASN A 23 -1.40 20.03 -2.75
C ASN A 23 -1.72 20.56 -1.33
N LYS A 24 -1.89 19.66 -0.35
CA LYS A 24 -2.07 20.03 1.07
C LYS A 24 -0.82 20.73 1.61
N LEU A 25 -1.00 21.60 2.59
CA LEU A 25 0.10 22.17 3.34
C LEU A 25 0.76 21.08 4.22
N VAL A 26 2.10 21.08 4.28
CA VAL A 26 2.86 20.16 5.15
C VAL A 26 3.00 20.77 6.53
N THR A 27 1.99 20.57 7.37
CA THR A 27 1.86 21.20 8.69
C THR A 27 2.33 20.33 9.85
N LEU A 28 2.47 19.01 9.63
CA LEU A 28 2.82 18.07 10.70
C LEU A 28 4.29 18.21 11.13
N ASN A 29 5.22 18.22 10.17
CA ASN A 29 6.65 18.27 10.44
C ASN A 29 7.33 19.44 9.71
N SER A 30 8.27 20.09 10.38
CA SER A 30 9.02 21.21 9.81
C SER A 30 9.99 20.77 8.72
N THR A 31 10.23 21.69 7.79
CA THR A 31 11.21 21.57 6.68
C THR A 31 12.21 22.70 6.80
N THR A 32 13.48 22.44 6.50
CA THR A 32 14.53 23.47 6.52
C THR A 32 15.13 23.65 5.14
N PHE A 33 15.29 24.90 4.73
CA PHE A 33 15.77 25.32 3.41
C PHE A 33 17.00 26.21 3.50
N GLU A 34 17.87 26.12 2.50
CA GLU A 34 18.86 27.14 2.16
C GLU A 34 18.43 27.86 0.88
N ILE A 35 18.79 29.13 0.79
CA ILE A 35 18.67 29.94 -0.43
C ILE A 35 20.07 30.25 -0.93
N LYS A 36 20.33 30.02 -2.22
CA LYS A 36 21.63 30.32 -2.86
C LYS A 36 21.45 31.26 -4.04
N ALA A 37 22.44 32.13 -4.26
CA ALA A 37 22.50 32.95 -5.46
C ALA A 37 22.91 32.09 -6.67
N THR A 38 22.16 32.13 -7.77
CA THR A 38 22.52 31.39 -9.00
C THR A 38 23.39 32.21 -9.95
N LYS A 39 23.51 33.53 -9.71
CA LYS A 39 24.36 34.51 -10.39
C LYS A 39 24.89 35.47 -9.34
N ASP A 40 25.95 36.21 -9.69
CA ASP A 40 26.39 37.32 -8.84
C ASP A 40 25.28 38.36 -8.68
N ILE A 41 25.02 38.75 -7.44
CA ILE A 41 23.99 39.72 -7.08
C ILE A 41 24.67 41.01 -6.61
N TYR A 42 24.27 42.13 -7.19
CA TYR A 42 24.92 43.44 -6.99
C TYR A 42 23.95 44.40 -6.30
N ASP A 43 24.52 45.21 -5.42
CA ASP A 43 23.90 46.47 -5.05
C ASP A 43 23.84 47.36 -6.30
N ARG A 44 22.67 47.82 -6.67
CA ARG A 44 22.45 48.53 -7.92
C ARG A 44 23.02 49.96 -7.91
N ALA A 45 23.08 50.58 -6.74
CA ALA A 45 23.61 51.91 -6.58
C ALA A 45 25.15 51.93 -6.56
N THR A 46 25.75 51.06 -5.76
CA THR A 46 27.20 51.02 -5.53
C THR A 46 27.96 50.08 -6.47
N LYS A 47 27.25 49.19 -7.19
CA LYS A 47 27.82 48.12 -8.01
C LYS A 47 28.67 47.12 -7.26
N LYS A 48 28.64 47.10 -5.94
CA LYS A 48 29.30 46.09 -5.12
C LYS A 48 28.56 44.78 -5.20
N ILE A 49 29.30 43.68 -5.19
CA ILE A 49 28.74 42.33 -5.07
C ILE A 49 28.19 42.15 -3.65
N LEU A 50 26.92 41.83 -3.53
CA LEU A 50 26.27 41.47 -2.29
C LEU A 50 26.40 39.96 -2.03
N PHE A 51 26.18 39.14 -3.08
CA PHE A 51 26.30 37.68 -3.02
C PHE A 51 26.96 37.19 -4.33
N LYS A 52 27.92 36.30 -4.22
CA LYS A 52 28.53 35.63 -5.38
C LYS A 52 27.66 34.45 -5.84
N LYS A 53 27.80 34.10 -7.11
CA LYS A 53 27.18 32.86 -7.64
C LYS A 53 27.57 31.65 -6.78
N GLY A 54 26.55 30.86 -6.38
CA GLY A 54 26.68 29.66 -5.52
C GLY A 54 26.78 29.94 -4.02
N GLU A 55 26.85 31.22 -3.62
CA GLU A 55 26.89 31.61 -2.21
C GLU A 55 25.52 31.41 -1.53
N THR A 56 25.53 30.81 -0.34
CA THR A 56 24.32 30.70 0.53
C THR A 56 24.01 32.08 1.09
N ILE A 57 22.74 32.46 0.96
CA ILE A 57 22.25 33.74 1.50
C ILE A 57 22.27 33.67 3.01
N SER A 58 23.06 34.55 3.62
CA SER A 58 23.11 34.71 5.06
C SER A 58 22.40 35.99 5.49
N GLN A 59 21.62 35.93 6.58
CA GLN A 59 20.89 37.06 7.13
C GLN A 59 21.26 37.27 8.59
N LYS A 60 21.72 38.43 8.97
CA LYS A 60 22.14 38.76 10.34
C LYS A 60 21.05 39.56 11.07
N ILE A 61 20.60 39.03 12.18
CA ILE A 61 19.66 39.73 13.07
C ILE A 61 20.30 39.79 14.45
N GLY A 62 20.53 40.99 14.94
CA GLY A 62 21.27 41.20 16.17
C GLY A 62 22.66 40.60 16.08
N ASN A 63 22.99 39.66 16.96
CA ASN A 63 24.26 38.95 17.00
C ASN A 63 24.24 37.59 16.29
N THR A 64 23.08 37.16 15.79
CA THR A 64 22.93 35.83 15.13
C THR A 64 22.92 35.96 13.63
N THR A 65 23.69 35.11 12.95
CA THR A 65 23.67 34.97 11.49
C THR A 65 22.95 33.67 11.15
N TYR A 66 21.88 33.79 10.36
CA TYR A 66 21.09 32.67 9.86
C TYR A 66 21.49 32.36 8.43
N THR A 67 21.69 31.09 8.13
CA THR A 67 22.04 30.58 6.78
C THR A 67 20.97 29.66 6.20
N SER A 68 19.94 29.36 7.01
CA SER A 68 18.81 28.52 6.60
C SER A 68 17.52 29.02 7.25
N PHE A 69 16.38 28.48 6.75
CA PHE A 69 15.04 28.91 7.12
C PHE A 69 14.16 27.67 7.35
N THR A 70 13.57 27.56 8.55
CA THR A 70 12.75 26.41 8.96
C THR A 70 11.28 26.80 9.03
N THR A 71 10.41 26.04 8.35
CA THR A 71 8.96 26.27 8.37
C THR A 71 8.37 26.05 9.76
N ASN A 72 7.30 26.76 10.07
CA ASN A 72 6.48 26.48 11.24
C ASN A 72 5.67 25.20 11.02
N ALA A 73 5.46 24.39 12.06
CA ALA A 73 4.77 23.09 11.97
C ALA A 73 4.28 22.65 13.38
N ASP A 74 3.57 21.53 13.46
CA ASP A 74 3.22 20.92 14.75
C ASP A 74 4.46 20.38 15.46
N ASN A 75 5.31 19.66 14.71
CA ASN A 75 6.59 19.15 15.19
C ASN A 75 7.72 19.96 14.57
N ILE A 76 8.19 20.98 15.30
CA ILE A 76 9.25 21.87 14.84
C ILE A 76 10.60 21.36 15.32
N VAL A 77 11.53 21.17 14.40
CA VAL A 77 12.95 20.93 14.70
C VAL A 77 13.78 21.94 13.93
N VAL A 78 14.35 22.92 14.64
CA VAL A 78 15.14 24.00 14.08
C VAL A 78 16.63 23.63 14.21
N PRO A 79 17.36 23.45 13.10
CA PRO A 79 18.81 23.26 13.14
C PRO A 79 19.53 24.54 13.62
N ASP A 80 20.80 24.39 14.03
CA ASP A 80 21.66 25.53 14.34
C ASP A 80 21.75 26.49 13.15
N ASN A 81 21.77 27.79 13.46
CA ASN A 81 21.80 28.87 12.44
C ASN A 81 20.62 28.86 11.45
N SER A 82 19.50 28.20 11.79
CA SER A 82 18.27 28.29 11.02
C SER A 82 17.31 29.28 11.64
N PHE A 83 16.72 30.13 10.83
CA PHE A 83 15.66 31.04 11.26
C PHE A 83 14.31 30.31 11.25
N ASN A 84 13.55 30.50 12.32
CA ASN A 84 12.14 30.07 12.42
C ASN A 84 11.35 31.20 13.07
N SER A 85 10.12 31.42 12.61
CA SER A 85 9.20 32.41 13.16
C SER A 85 7.93 31.73 13.65
N LYS A 86 7.61 31.91 14.93
CA LYS A 86 6.35 31.46 15.53
C LYS A 86 5.13 32.24 15.04
N ASN A 87 5.36 33.39 14.40
CA ASN A 87 4.31 34.25 13.86
C ASN A 87 3.88 33.84 12.43
N ASP A 88 4.68 33.00 11.76
CA ASP A 88 4.31 32.47 10.46
C ASP A 88 3.26 31.38 10.57
N ASP A 89 2.41 31.25 9.56
CA ASP A 89 1.46 30.15 9.45
C ASP A 89 2.21 28.80 9.36
N LYS A 90 1.53 27.71 9.75
CA LYS A 90 2.09 26.36 9.57
C LYS A 90 2.42 26.10 8.11
N ALA A 91 3.44 25.28 7.88
CA ALA A 91 4.02 24.97 6.57
C ALA A 91 4.67 26.15 5.86
N THR A 92 4.87 27.30 6.54
CA THR A 92 5.48 28.47 5.95
C THR A 92 6.67 28.99 6.77
N ILE A 93 7.54 29.73 6.11
CA ILE A 93 8.58 30.58 6.72
C ILE A 93 8.84 31.78 5.82
N THR A 94 8.81 32.96 6.40
CA THR A 94 9.17 34.21 5.75
C THR A 94 10.60 34.60 6.14
N THR A 95 11.44 34.95 5.17
CA THR A 95 12.80 35.42 5.47
C THR A 95 12.76 36.64 6.36
N PRO A 96 13.61 36.74 7.40
CA PRO A 96 13.56 37.85 8.35
C PRO A 96 14.02 39.19 7.75
N LEU A 97 14.80 39.16 6.67
CA LEU A 97 15.22 40.34 5.92
C LEU A 97 14.85 40.17 4.44
N LYS A 98 14.62 41.28 3.78
CA LYS A 98 14.36 41.33 2.33
C LYS A 98 15.58 40.89 1.53
N LEU A 99 15.36 40.28 0.37
CA LEU A 99 16.37 39.94 -0.61
C LEU A 99 16.32 40.94 -1.79
N PRO A 100 17.47 41.33 -2.35
CA PRO A 100 17.54 42.21 -3.50
C PRO A 100 17.16 41.51 -4.80
N VAL A 101 16.96 42.29 -5.85
CA VAL A 101 16.79 41.78 -7.21
C VAL A 101 17.92 40.84 -7.59
N GLY A 102 17.58 39.64 -8.06
CA GLY A 102 18.55 38.59 -8.41
C GLY A 102 17.90 37.29 -8.80
N SER A 103 18.74 36.30 -9.11
CA SER A 103 18.34 34.92 -9.42
C SER A 103 18.83 34.01 -8.30
N TYR A 104 17.92 33.18 -7.81
CA TYR A 104 18.12 32.34 -6.63
C TYR A 104 17.64 30.90 -6.86
N GLU A 105 18.13 30.02 -6.03
CA GLU A 105 17.60 28.66 -5.90
C GLU A 105 17.43 28.28 -4.41
N ILE A 106 16.43 27.44 -4.14
CA ILE A 106 16.15 26.89 -2.83
C ILE A 106 16.52 25.42 -2.84
N THR A 107 17.33 25.02 -1.86
CA THR A 107 17.69 23.63 -1.57
C THR A 107 17.05 23.23 -0.25
N GLU A 108 16.50 22.04 -0.19
CA GLU A 108 15.99 21.45 1.05
C GLU A 108 17.14 20.74 1.76
N ILE A 109 17.52 21.21 2.94
CA ILE A 109 18.60 20.61 3.75
C ILE A 109 18.08 19.70 4.86
N LYS A 110 16.79 19.81 5.21
CA LYS A 110 16.07 18.89 6.09
C LYS A 110 14.70 18.63 5.51
N VAL A 111 14.50 17.39 5.08
CA VAL A 111 13.23 16.91 4.54
C VAL A 111 12.23 16.62 5.69
N PRO A 112 10.95 16.96 5.58
CA PRO A 112 9.97 16.58 6.59
C PRO A 112 9.79 15.07 6.60
N SER A 113 9.62 14.49 7.80
CA SER A 113 9.38 13.05 7.94
C SER A 113 8.18 12.60 7.09
N GLY A 114 8.30 11.47 6.42
CA GLY A 114 7.27 10.91 5.55
C GLY A 114 7.31 11.42 4.09
N PHE A 115 8.30 12.26 3.74
CA PHE A 115 8.46 12.78 2.38
C PHE A 115 9.80 12.36 1.77
N LEU A 116 9.84 12.36 0.45
CA LEU A 116 11.06 12.19 -0.33
C LEU A 116 11.76 13.54 -0.48
N GLN A 117 13.09 13.53 -0.66
CA GLN A 117 13.85 14.75 -0.96
C GLN A 117 13.51 15.30 -2.35
N LEU A 118 13.73 16.59 -2.53
CA LEU A 118 13.66 17.21 -3.84
C LEU A 118 14.76 16.63 -4.75
N GLU A 119 14.40 16.29 -5.98
CA GLU A 119 15.38 15.86 -7.00
C GLU A 119 16.23 17.04 -7.49
N GLU A 120 15.65 18.24 -7.55
CA GLU A 120 16.29 19.45 -7.99
C GLU A 120 15.94 20.66 -7.11
N ALA A 121 16.85 21.63 -7.05
CA ALA A 121 16.61 22.90 -6.37
C ALA A 121 15.50 23.70 -7.07
N VAL A 122 14.67 24.36 -6.28
CA VAL A 122 13.59 25.24 -6.78
C VAL A 122 14.17 26.60 -7.11
N LYS A 123 14.15 26.99 -8.40
CA LYS A 123 14.68 28.26 -8.88
C LYS A 123 13.62 29.34 -8.88
N PHE A 124 14.01 30.56 -8.49
CA PHE A 124 13.17 31.75 -8.58
C PHE A 124 14.00 33.01 -8.86
N GLU A 125 13.30 34.04 -9.29
CA GLU A 125 13.93 35.36 -9.57
C GLU A 125 13.15 36.47 -8.89
N ILE A 126 13.87 37.48 -8.42
CA ILE A 126 13.33 38.78 -7.96
C ILE A 126 13.67 39.77 -9.03
N LYS A 127 12.69 40.28 -9.80
CA LYS A 127 12.97 41.18 -10.94
C LYS A 127 11.92 42.27 -11.16
N ASN A 128 10.70 42.17 -10.63
CA ASN A 128 9.62 43.09 -10.91
C ASN A 128 8.62 43.15 -9.77
N VAL A 129 8.16 44.36 -9.40
CA VAL A 129 7.14 44.56 -8.34
C VAL A 129 5.74 44.08 -8.73
N LYS A 130 5.41 43.91 -9.99
CA LYS A 130 4.06 43.52 -10.45
C LYS A 130 3.63 42.12 -10.06
N ASP A 131 4.60 41.29 -9.65
CA ASP A 131 4.40 39.86 -9.43
C ASP A 131 4.37 39.53 -7.91
N TYR A 132 4.27 40.52 -7.03
CA TYR A 132 4.38 40.30 -5.58
C TYR A 132 3.14 40.81 -4.86
N ASP A 133 2.74 40.05 -3.83
CA ASP A 133 1.78 40.52 -2.85
C ASP A 133 2.44 41.52 -1.90
N THR A 134 1.64 42.29 -1.21
CA THR A 134 2.09 43.12 -0.10
C THR A 134 1.57 42.54 1.21
N ASP A 135 2.42 42.54 2.24
CA ASP A 135 1.99 42.18 3.58
C ASP A 135 1.14 43.31 4.22
N LYS A 136 0.74 43.11 5.48
CA LYS A 136 -0.05 44.08 6.24
C LYS A 136 0.64 45.45 6.45
N ASP A 137 1.96 45.47 6.36
CA ASP A 137 2.80 46.66 6.54
C ASP A 137 3.14 47.34 5.19
N GLY A 138 2.63 46.77 4.08
CA GLY A 138 2.83 47.26 2.71
C GLY A 138 4.13 46.84 2.07
N ASP A 139 4.87 45.92 2.70
CA ASP A 139 6.12 45.38 2.17
C ASP A 139 5.86 44.28 1.13
N PHE A 140 6.69 44.23 0.09
CA PHE A 140 6.59 43.20 -0.94
C PHE A 140 7.01 41.83 -0.42
N VAL A 141 6.18 40.81 -0.72
CA VAL A 141 6.40 39.40 -0.37
C VAL A 141 6.29 38.55 -1.63
N LYS A 142 7.33 37.78 -1.92
CA LYS A 142 7.31 36.80 -2.97
C LYS A 142 7.10 35.40 -2.39
N GLU A 143 5.98 34.75 -2.73
CA GLU A 143 5.74 33.38 -2.36
C GLU A 143 6.51 32.41 -3.29
N VAL A 144 7.12 31.40 -2.69
CA VAL A 144 7.76 30.27 -3.39
C VAL A 144 7.23 28.97 -2.82
N ILE A 145 6.52 28.23 -3.65
CA ILE A 145 5.92 26.96 -3.25
C ILE A 145 6.88 25.82 -3.53
N ILE A 146 7.15 24.99 -2.54
CA ILE A 146 8.04 23.85 -2.62
C ILE A 146 7.21 22.57 -2.36
N LYS A 147 7.28 21.62 -3.29
CA LYS A 147 6.45 20.40 -3.26
C LYS A 147 7.30 19.15 -3.18
N ASN A 148 7.05 18.28 -2.19
CA ASN A 148 7.65 16.95 -2.10
C ASN A 148 6.58 15.89 -2.20
N GLU A 149 7.01 14.69 -2.59
CA GLU A 149 6.16 13.52 -2.74
C GLU A 149 6.28 12.64 -1.49
N GLN A 150 5.17 12.01 -1.06
CA GLN A 150 5.20 10.93 -0.08
C GLN A 150 5.47 9.59 -0.82
N PRO A 151 6.34 8.71 -0.29
CA PRO A 151 6.50 7.38 -0.86
C PRO A 151 5.25 6.54 -0.67
N THR A 152 5.08 5.51 -1.50
CA THR A 152 3.93 4.60 -1.46
C THR A 152 4.35 3.15 -1.43
N GLY A 153 3.42 2.26 -1.05
CA GLY A 153 3.55 0.82 -1.11
C GLY A 153 2.82 0.19 -2.30
N THR A 154 3.32 -0.95 -2.76
CA THR A 154 2.67 -1.84 -3.72
C THR A 154 2.71 -3.27 -3.20
N ILE A 155 1.57 -3.96 -3.21
CA ILE A 155 1.45 -5.39 -2.93
C ILE A 155 1.30 -6.12 -4.25
N ASN A 156 2.18 -7.09 -4.51
CA ASN A 156 2.05 -8.06 -5.60
C ASN A 156 1.74 -9.42 -5.00
N LEU A 157 0.57 -9.99 -5.31
CA LEU A 157 0.13 -11.29 -4.84
C LEU A 157 0.05 -12.26 -6.01
N ASP A 158 0.72 -13.42 -5.86
CA ASP A 158 0.63 -14.57 -6.75
C ASP A 158 -0.10 -15.71 -6.02
N LYS A 159 -1.20 -16.18 -6.61
CA LYS A 159 -2.01 -17.28 -6.09
C LYS A 159 -1.72 -18.58 -6.82
N THR A 160 -1.50 -19.64 -6.04
CA THR A 160 -1.33 -21.01 -6.54
C THR A 160 -2.33 -21.96 -5.89
N ILE A 161 -2.56 -23.11 -6.54
CA ILE A 161 -3.40 -24.18 -6.01
C ILE A 161 -2.50 -25.41 -5.80
N SER A 162 -2.53 -25.93 -4.58
CA SER A 162 -1.80 -27.14 -4.20
C SER A 162 -2.62 -28.37 -4.54
N ILE A 163 -2.35 -28.97 -5.69
CA ILE A 163 -3.01 -30.18 -6.19
C ILE A 163 -2.18 -31.39 -5.76
N ARG A 164 -2.88 -32.45 -5.29
CA ARG A 164 -2.22 -33.68 -4.85
C ARG A 164 -1.84 -34.56 -6.02
N GLU A 165 -0.72 -35.26 -5.90
CA GLU A 165 -0.29 -36.24 -6.89
C GLU A 165 -1.14 -37.53 -6.83
N ASN A 166 -1.35 -38.16 -7.98
CA ASN A 166 -2.02 -39.47 -8.14
C ASN A 166 -3.49 -39.51 -7.69
N VAL A 167 -4.19 -38.38 -7.73
CA VAL A 167 -5.64 -38.26 -7.54
C VAL A 167 -6.27 -37.64 -8.77
N ASP A 168 -7.49 -38.04 -9.12
CA ASP A 168 -8.24 -37.40 -10.20
C ASP A 168 -8.58 -35.95 -9.82
N THR A 169 -8.20 -35.00 -10.65
CA THR A 169 -8.38 -33.57 -10.45
C THR A 169 -9.41 -32.95 -11.40
N SER A 170 -10.22 -33.79 -12.06
CA SER A 170 -11.21 -33.35 -13.07
C SER A 170 -12.27 -32.38 -12.52
N LEU A 171 -12.48 -32.38 -11.20
CA LEU A 171 -13.43 -31.48 -10.51
C LEU A 171 -12.81 -30.11 -10.17
N ILE A 172 -11.50 -29.92 -10.35
CA ILE A 172 -10.79 -28.70 -9.99
C ILE A 172 -10.50 -27.89 -11.26
N ASP A 173 -11.18 -26.77 -11.41
CA ASP A 173 -10.90 -25.84 -12.50
C ASP A 173 -9.99 -24.71 -12.03
N THR A 174 -8.73 -24.73 -12.47
CA THR A 174 -7.73 -23.69 -12.19
C THR A 174 -7.51 -22.73 -13.37
N SER A 175 -8.32 -22.85 -14.43
CA SER A 175 -8.19 -22.02 -15.63
C SER A 175 -8.63 -20.57 -15.42
N ASP A 176 -9.43 -20.31 -14.40
CA ASP A 176 -9.91 -18.97 -14.04
C ASP A 176 -9.99 -18.79 -12.53
N LEU A 177 -8.98 -18.11 -11.96
CA LEU A 177 -8.91 -17.81 -10.51
C LEU A 177 -9.58 -16.50 -10.13
N SER A 178 -10.25 -15.81 -11.06
CA SER A 178 -10.87 -14.49 -10.79
C SER A 178 -12.06 -14.51 -9.80
N GLY A 179 -12.58 -15.70 -9.47
CA GLY A 179 -13.59 -15.87 -8.43
C GLY A 179 -13.05 -15.80 -7.01
N ILE A 180 -11.73 -15.82 -6.81
CA ILE A 180 -11.08 -15.71 -5.49
C ILE A 180 -11.03 -14.23 -5.10
N GLU A 181 -11.46 -13.91 -3.88
CA GLU A 181 -11.53 -12.54 -3.35
C GLU A 181 -10.61 -12.38 -2.14
N PHE A 182 -9.86 -11.28 -2.12
CA PHE A 182 -9.05 -10.84 -0.99
C PHE A 182 -9.55 -9.52 -0.43
N LYS A 183 -9.51 -9.39 0.89
CA LYS A 183 -9.82 -8.17 1.63
C LYS A 183 -8.52 -7.54 2.14
N LEU A 184 -8.34 -6.24 1.88
CA LEU A 184 -7.28 -5.43 2.46
C LEU A 184 -7.85 -4.57 3.59
N SER A 185 -7.17 -4.58 4.74
CA SER A 185 -7.53 -3.78 5.93
C SER A 185 -6.30 -3.07 6.49
N ALA A 186 -6.51 -1.94 7.16
CA ALA A 186 -5.46 -1.25 7.89
C ALA A 186 -5.20 -1.96 9.24
N LYS A 187 -3.95 -2.30 9.55
CA LYS A 187 -3.59 -2.94 10.82
C LYS A 187 -3.29 -1.93 11.95
N GLU A 188 -3.04 -0.70 11.58
CA GLU A 188 -2.84 0.46 12.45
C GLU A 188 -3.54 1.68 11.85
N ASN A 189 -3.56 2.81 12.56
CA ASN A 189 -4.01 4.06 11.94
C ASN A 189 -3.00 4.49 10.88
N ILE A 190 -3.43 4.60 9.63
CA ILE A 190 -2.63 5.11 8.52
C ILE A 190 -2.88 6.60 8.40
N ILE A 191 -1.84 7.41 8.50
CA ILE A 191 -1.95 8.88 8.52
C ILE A 191 -1.37 9.52 7.26
N ASP A 192 -1.93 10.66 6.90
CA ASP A 192 -1.36 11.58 5.92
C ASP A 192 -0.19 12.34 6.56
N MET A 193 1.00 12.17 6.04
CA MET A 193 2.20 12.83 6.58
C MET A 193 2.23 14.34 6.34
N SER A 194 1.29 14.87 5.55
CA SER A 194 1.14 16.31 5.37
C SER A 194 0.61 17.00 6.64
N ASP A 195 -0.46 16.45 7.24
CA ASP A 195 -1.22 17.11 8.30
C ASP A 195 -1.53 16.22 9.51
N GLY A 196 -1.13 14.94 9.48
CA GLY A 196 -1.40 13.96 10.52
C GLY A 196 -2.84 13.44 10.55
N SER A 197 -3.67 13.81 9.58
CA SER A 197 -5.03 13.29 9.47
C SER A 197 -5.04 11.79 9.21
N VAL A 198 -6.00 11.08 9.80
CA VAL A 198 -6.15 9.63 9.59
C VAL A 198 -6.75 9.39 8.20
N ILE A 199 -6.05 8.61 7.36
CA ILE A 199 -6.53 8.13 6.06
C ILE A 199 -7.38 6.88 6.24
N TYR A 200 -6.87 5.92 7.04
CA TYR A 200 -7.57 4.69 7.41
C TYR A 200 -7.41 4.43 8.91
N GLU A 201 -8.52 4.13 9.58
CA GLU A 201 -8.49 3.74 10.98
C GLU A 201 -7.99 2.29 11.15
N LYS A 202 -7.40 1.99 12.29
CA LYS A 202 -7.01 0.63 12.65
C LYS A 202 -8.21 -0.32 12.57
N GLY A 203 -8.05 -1.42 11.82
CA GLY A 203 -9.07 -2.43 11.58
C GLY A 203 -10.06 -2.10 10.46
N GLN A 204 -9.98 -0.91 9.87
CA GLN A 204 -10.85 -0.51 8.76
C GLN A 204 -10.60 -1.39 7.54
N GLU A 205 -11.68 -1.97 6.98
CA GLU A 205 -11.66 -2.55 5.64
C GLU A 205 -11.46 -1.43 4.63
N ILE A 206 -10.39 -1.53 3.82
CA ILE A 206 -10.07 -0.55 2.79
C ILE A 206 -10.79 -0.89 1.51
N LYS A 207 -10.63 -2.15 1.05
CA LYS A 207 -11.25 -2.62 -0.18
C LYS A 207 -11.14 -4.14 -0.32
N LYS A 208 -12.06 -4.72 -1.08
CA LYS A 208 -12.00 -6.10 -1.56
C LYS A 208 -11.56 -6.12 -3.02
N TYR A 209 -10.77 -7.12 -3.35
CA TYR A 209 -10.16 -7.31 -4.67
C TYR A 209 -10.36 -8.73 -5.14
N ASN A 210 -10.72 -8.90 -6.40
CA ASN A 210 -10.67 -10.19 -7.06
C ASN A 210 -9.31 -10.38 -7.76
N LEU A 211 -8.87 -11.63 -7.86
CA LEU A 211 -7.69 -11.96 -8.64
C LEU A 211 -7.96 -11.77 -10.14
N THR A 212 -6.89 -11.69 -10.91
CA THR A 212 -6.95 -11.93 -12.34
C THR A 212 -7.17 -13.43 -12.63
N LYS A 213 -7.51 -13.80 -13.87
CA LYS A 213 -7.71 -15.21 -14.26
C LYS A 213 -6.49 -16.09 -13.97
N ASP A 214 -5.30 -15.54 -14.13
CA ASP A 214 -4.02 -16.21 -13.88
C ASP A 214 -3.56 -16.13 -12.41
N GLY A 215 -4.44 -15.74 -11.51
CA GLY A 215 -4.20 -15.78 -10.05
C GLY A 215 -3.34 -14.65 -9.52
N LYS A 216 -3.31 -13.49 -10.16
CA LYS A 216 -2.51 -12.33 -9.72
C LYS A 216 -3.37 -11.21 -9.17
N LEU A 217 -2.79 -10.45 -8.25
CA LEU A 217 -3.36 -9.21 -7.75
C LEU A 217 -2.23 -8.21 -7.51
N GLU A 218 -2.39 -7.00 -8.06
CA GLU A 218 -1.53 -5.87 -7.78
C GLU A 218 -2.33 -4.76 -7.10
N ILE A 219 -1.87 -4.32 -5.92
CA ILE A 219 -2.48 -3.20 -5.19
C ILE A 219 -1.42 -2.10 -5.06
N THR A 220 -1.65 -0.97 -5.69
CA THR A 220 -0.69 0.14 -5.81
C THR A 220 -1.12 1.36 -5.02
N ASN A 221 -0.20 2.32 -4.86
CA ASN A 221 -0.45 3.63 -4.23
C ASN A 221 -0.95 3.55 -2.78
N LEU A 222 -0.55 2.52 -2.04
CA LEU A 222 -0.85 2.43 -0.62
C LEU A 222 0.04 3.42 0.15
N PRO A 223 -0.52 4.27 1.03
CA PRO A 223 0.27 5.05 1.96
C PRO A 223 1.22 4.17 2.78
N ILE A 224 2.33 4.73 3.26
CA ILE A 224 3.24 4.03 4.17
C ILE A 224 2.49 3.64 5.46
N GLY A 225 2.68 2.41 5.93
CA GLY A 225 2.02 1.85 7.12
C GLY A 225 1.87 0.34 7.06
N THR A 226 1.13 -0.22 8.02
CA THR A 226 0.95 -1.67 8.16
C THR A 226 -0.47 -2.08 7.78
N TYR A 227 -0.57 -3.09 6.91
CA TYR A 227 -1.80 -3.63 6.36
C TYR A 227 -1.95 -5.11 6.68
N GLU A 228 -3.18 -5.60 6.60
CA GLU A 228 -3.52 -7.01 6.67
C GLU A 228 -4.31 -7.38 5.42
N ILE A 229 -3.90 -8.46 4.74
CA ILE A 229 -4.63 -9.01 3.60
C ILE A 229 -5.05 -10.46 3.93
N GLU A 230 -6.32 -10.79 3.67
CA GLU A 230 -6.90 -12.11 3.92
C GLU A 230 -7.83 -12.52 2.78
N GLU A 231 -7.87 -13.82 2.49
CA GLU A 231 -8.81 -14.38 1.52
C GLU A 231 -10.21 -14.45 2.17
N THR A 232 -11.22 -13.93 1.46
CA THR A 232 -12.62 -13.90 1.93
C THR A 232 -13.54 -14.79 1.13
N LYS A 233 -13.10 -15.22 -0.07
CA LYS A 233 -13.82 -16.14 -0.94
C LYS A 233 -12.86 -16.95 -1.76
N THR A 234 -13.16 -18.24 -1.90
CA THR A 234 -12.40 -19.16 -2.77
C THR A 234 -13.30 -19.82 -3.82
N LEU A 235 -12.73 -20.67 -4.67
CA LEU A 235 -13.46 -21.42 -5.71
C LEU A 235 -14.00 -22.74 -5.17
N ASN A 236 -14.94 -23.32 -5.91
CA ASN A 236 -15.45 -24.67 -5.63
C ASN A 236 -14.31 -25.69 -5.64
N GLY A 237 -14.34 -26.60 -4.68
CA GLY A 237 -13.34 -27.67 -4.54
C GLY A 237 -12.04 -27.22 -3.84
N LEU A 238 -11.89 -25.94 -3.52
CA LEU A 238 -10.77 -25.41 -2.75
C LEU A 238 -11.17 -25.18 -1.29
N VAL A 239 -10.18 -25.26 -0.41
CA VAL A 239 -10.28 -24.91 1.01
C VAL A 239 -9.95 -23.42 1.15
N LEU A 240 -10.78 -22.66 1.87
CA LEU A 240 -10.53 -21.24 2.12
C LEU A 240 -9.25 -21.06 2.95
N ASN A 241 -8.33 -20.24 2.46
CA ASN A 241 -7.13 -19.89 3.22
C ASN A 241 -7.44 -18.75 4.21
N THR A 242 -7.68 -19.13 5.46
CA THR A 242 -8.01 -18.17 6.54
C THR A 242 -6.81 -17.47 7.14
N THR A 243 -5.62 -17.66 6.59
CA THR A 243 -4.38 -16.99 7.05
C THR A 243 -4.46 -15.49 6.76
N LYS A 244 -4.12 -14.71 7.77
CA LYS A 244 -3.99 -13.26 7.66
C LYS A 244 -2.53 -12.89 7.43
N TYR A 245 -2.25 -12.24 6.33
CA TYR A 245 -0.90 -11.85 5.94
C TYR A 245 -0.69 -10.38 6.27
N GLU A 246 0.33 -10.10 7.08
CA GLU A 246 0.75 -8.74 7.40
C GLU A 246 1.68 -8.22 6.32
N VAL A 247 1.43 -6.99 5.86
CA VAL A 247 2.28 -6.26 4.92
C VAL A 247 2.63 -4.91 5.52
N LYS A 248 3.93 -4.62 5.64
CA LYS A 248 4.43 -3.39 6.24
C LYS A 248 5.27 -2.61 5.25
N PHE A 249 4.89 -1.36 5.01
CA PHE A 249 5.68 -0.40 4.25
C PHE A 249 6.27 0.62 5.20
N GLU A 250 7.60 0.74 5.18
CA GLU A 250 8.37 1.73 5.94
C GLU A 250 9.25 2.52 4.98
N GLN A 251 9.32 3.82 5.17
CA GLN A 251 10.29 4.65 4.46
C GLN A 251 11.71 4.34 4.96
N LYS A 252 12.57 3.81 4.09
CA LYS A 252 13.94 3.41 4.42
C LYS A 252 14.99 4.46 4.02
N ASP A 253 14.63 5.32 3.07
CA ASP A 253 15.49 6.38 2.54
C ASP A 253 14.65 7.54 1.98
N LEU A 254 15.31 8.58 1.47
CA LEU A 254 14.67 9.79 0.97
C LEU A 254 14.46 9.81 -0.55
N THR A 255 14.71 8.69 -1.25
CA THR A 255 14.71 8.63 -2.72
C THR A 255 13.80 7.55 -3.29
N THR A 256 13.53 6.48 -2.54
CA THR A 256 12.68 5.37 -2.99
C THR A 256 11.22 5.78 -2.99
N LYS A 257 10.64 5.89 -4.20
CA LYS A 257 9.25 6.33 -4.41
C LYS A 257 8.22 5.26 -4.11
N VAL A 258 8.56 3.98 -4.38
CA VAL A 258 7.64 2.85 -4.22
C VAL A 258 8.35 1.68 -3.55
N TYR A 259 7.80 1.24 -2.42
CA TYR A 259 8.19 0.01 -1.74
C TYR A 259 7.27 -1.12 -2.17
N THR A 260 7.84 -2.23 -2.64
CA THR A 260 7.05 -3.36 -3.15
C THR A 260 7.24 -4.58 -2.26
N GLU A 261 6.12 -5.19 -1.85
CA GLU A 261 6.08 -6.46 -1.15
C GLU A 261 5.40 -7.53 -2.00
N LYS A 262 5.97 -8.73 -2.00
CA LYS A 262 5.45 -9.87 -2.74
C LYS A 262 4.87 -10.91 -1.79
N LEU A 263 3.66 -11.40 -2.11
CA LEU A 263 2.99 -12.47 -1.40
C LEU A 263 2.74 -13.65 -2.34
N ASP A 264 3.25 -14.82 -1.97
CA ASP A 264 2.94 -16.08 -2.62
C ASP A 264 1.97 -16.86 -1.73
N ILE A 265 0.72 -17.03 -2.16
CA ILE A 265 -0.35 -17.63 -1.36
C ILE A 265 -0.91 -18.85 -2.08
N SER A 266 -1.03 -19.98 -1.37
CA SER A 266 -1.59 -21.22 -1.90
C SER A 266 -2.90 -21.60 -1.21
N ASN A 267 -3.84 -22.18 -1.97
CA ASN A 267 -4.96 -22.93 -1.38
C ASN A 267 -4.78 -24.41 -1.60
N ASP A 268 -5.19 -25.17 -0.60
CA ASP A 268 -5.35 -26.61 -0.70
C ASP A 268 -6.69 -26.95 -1.34
N THR A 269 -6.81 -28.19 -1.81
CA THR A 269 -8.05 -28.77 -2.31
C THR A 269 -8.74 -29.57 -1.21
N THR A 270 -10.05 -29.73 -1.29
CA THR A 270 -10.78 -30.73 -0.47
C THR A 270 -10.41 -32.13 -0.91
N LEU A 271 -10.37 -33.10 -0.01
CA LEU A 271 -10.12 -34.50 -0.28
C LEU A 271 -11.01 -35.41 0.53
N VAL A 272 -11.73 -36.30 -0.14
CA VAL A 272 -12.58 -37.32 0.49
C VAL A 272 -12.06 -38.70 0.13
N GLU A 273 -11.93 -39.55 1.13
CA GLU A 273 -11.56 -40.97 1.03
C GLU A 273 -12.78 -41.86 1.31
N PHE A 274 -13.13 -42.68 0.35
CA PHE A 274 -14.27 -43.57 0.40
C PHE A 274 -13.81 -44.99 0.67
N SER A 275 -14.42 -45.65 1.65
CA SER A 275 -14.16 -47.02 2.05
C SER A 275 -15.46 -47.84 1.93
N LYS A 276 -15.35 -49.03 1.33
CA LYS A 276 -16.42 -50.00 1.23
C LYS A 276 -16.03 -51.24 2.00
N THR A 277 -16.67 -51.49 3.14
CA THR A 277 -16.29 -52.61 4.05
C THR A 277 -17.46 -53.49 4.40
N ASP A 278 -17.19 -54.66 4.95
CA ASP A 278 -18.19 -55.46 5.63
C ASP A 278 -18.61 -54.82 6.99
N ILE A 279 -19.55 -55.41 7.69
CA ILE A 279 -20.06 -54.89 8.96
C ILE A 279 -18.96 -54.76 10.03
N THR A 280 -17.90 -55.58 9.95
CA THR A 280 -16.76 -55.53 10.90
C THR A 280 -15.89 -54.30 10.64
N GLY A 281 -15.81 -53.84 9.39
CA GLY A 281 -15.03 -52.66 8.99
C GLY A 281 -13.52 -52.91 8.84
N ASP A 282 -13.07 -54.16 8.85
CA ASP A 282 -11.65 -54.50 8.92
C ASP A 282 -10.97 -54.56 7.54
N LYS A 283 -11.74 -54.82 6.47
CA LYS A 283 -11.20 -54.97 5.12
C LYS A 283 -12.11 -54.35 4.07
N GLU A 284 -11.47 -53.76 3.05
CA GLU A 284 -12.13 -53.29 1.83
C GLU A 284 -12.79 -54.46 1.08
N LEU A 285 -14.06 -54.31 0.70
CA LEU A 285 -14.82 -55.24 -0.13
C LEU A 285 -14.65 -54.88 -1.60
N LYS A 286 -14.28 -55.86 -2.42
CA LYS A 286 -14.10 -55.74 -3.89
C LYS A 286 -15.41 -56.03 -4.61
N GLY A 287 -15.58 -55.33 -5.76
CA GLY A 287 -16.60 -55.65 -6.76
C GLY A 287 -17.93 -54.91 -6.57
N ALA A 288 -18.06 -54.05 -5.60
CA ALA A 288 -19.20 -53.15 -5.53
C ALA A 288 -19.08 -52.04 -6.60
N LYS A 289 -20.16 -51.75 -7.33
CA LYS A 289 -20.25 -50.54 -8.13
C LYS A 289 -20.81 -49.41 -7.29
N LEU A 290 -19.99 -48.38 -7.09
CA LEU A 290 -20.28 -47.21 -6.25
C LEU A 290 -20.35 -45.96 -7.10
N SER A 291 -21.21 -45.03 -6.71
CA SER A 291 -21.28 -43.69 -7.29
C SER A 291 -21.40 -42.61 -6.23
N VAL A 292 -20.82 -41.43 -6.48
CA VAL A 292 -21.09 -40.22 -5.72
C VAL A 292 -22.01 -39.36 -6.55
N LEU A 293 -23.11 -38.95 -5.97
CA LEU A 293 -24.14 -38.11 -6.58
C LEU A 293 -24.18 -36.75 -5.87
N ASP A 294 -24.51 -35.70 -6.59
CA ASP A 294 -24.87 -34.42 -6.01
C ASP A 294 -26.31 -34.37 -5.58
N SER A 295 -26.77 -33.25 -5.01
CA SER A 295 -28.14 -33.03 -4.56
C SER A 295 -29.21 -33.12 -5.65
N GLU A 296 -28.83 -33.05 -6.92
CA GLU A 296 -29.70 -33.17 -8.08
C GLU A 296 -29.67 -34.60 -8.67
N ASN A 297 -29.03 -35.55 -8.00
CA ASN A 297 -28.78 -36.91 -8.44
C ASN A 297 -27.89 -37.02 -9.70
N LYS A 298 -27.10 -36.00 -10.01
CA LYS A 298 -26.10 -36.08 -11.05
C LYS A 298 -24.89 -36.87 -10.55
N VAL A 299 -24.44 -37.85 -11.35
CA VAL A 299 -23.22 -38.59 -11.04
C VAL A 299 -22.01 -37.66 -11.16
N ILE A 300 -21.29 -37.55 -10.05
CA ILE A 300 -20.02 -36.80 -9.95
C ILE A 300 -18.84 -37.72 -10.26
N ASP A 301 -18.87 -38.95 -9.69
CA ASP A 301 -17.86 -39.98 -9.94
C ASP A 301 -18.48 -41.35 -9.74
N GLU A 302 -17.95 -42.36 -10.45
CA GLU A 302 -18.34 -43.78 -10.28
C GLU A 302 -17.14 -44.71 -10.45
N TRP A 303 -17.08 -45.78 -9.63
CA TRP A 303 -15.99 -46.74 -9.64
C TRP A 303 -16.44 -48.16 -9.20
N ILE A 304 -15.57 -49.13 -9.43
CA ILE A 304 -15.67 -50.46 -8.87
C ILE A 304 -14.72 -50.53 -7.67
N SER A 305 -15.26 -50.92 -6.50
CA SER A 305 -14.46 -51.08 -5.29
C SER A 305 -13.36 -52.14 -5.43
N THR A 306 -12.23 -51.87 -4.80
CA THR A 306 -11.04 -52.73 -4.81
C THR A 306 -10.64 -53.06 -3.36
N ASP A 307 -9.40 -53.53 -3.16
CA ASP A 307 -8.76 -53.69 -1.85
C ASP A 307 -8.15 -52.41 -1.28
N LYS A 308 -8.46 -51.27 -1.92
CA LYS A 308 -8.00 -49.91 -1.50
C LYS A 308 -9.18 -48.97 -1.48
N THR A 309 -9.08 -47.97 -0.63
CA THR A 309 -9.99 -46.84 -0.62
C THR A 309 -9.97 -46.07 -1.94
N HIS A 310 -11.09 -45.47 -2.30
CA HIS A 310 -11.20 -44.58 -3.44
C HIS A 310 -11.12 -43.11 -2.95
N LYS A 311 -10.48 -42.21 -3.73
CA LYS A 311 -10.31 -40.81 -3.35
C LYS A 311 -10.85 -39.88 -4.43
N ILE A 312 -11.59 -38.88 -3.98
CA ILE A 312 -12.08 -37.79 -4.82
C ILE A 312 -11.55 -36.47 -4.27
N GLU A 313 -10.88 -35.72 -5.13
CA GLU A 313 -10.36 -34.37 -4.84
C GLU A 313 -11.25 -33.31 -5.50
N GLY A 314 -11.53 -32.20 -4.80
CA GLY A 314 -12.23 -31.06 -5.38
C GLY A 314 -13.76 -31.07 -5.21
N LEU A 315 -14.32 -31.86 -4.29
CA LEU A 315 -15.73 -31.73 -3.93
C LEU A 315 -15.98 -30.39 -3.25
N THR A 316 -17.12 -29.75 -3.55
CA THR A 316 -17.42 -28.38 -3.12
C THR A 316 -17.78 -28.33 -1.63
N VAL A 317 -17.08 -27.47 -0.88
CA VAL A 317 -17.34 -27.20 0.55
C VAL A 317 -18.80 -26.80 0.79
N GLY A 318 -19.40 -27.35 1.85
CA GLY A 318 -20.78 -27.08 2.28
C GLY A 318 -21.86 -27.73 1.44
N LYS A 319 -21.52 -28.42 0.33
CA LYS A 319 -22.50 -29.20 -0.44
C LYS A 319 -22.71 -30.58 0.14
N GLU A 320 -23.98 -31.04 0.11
CA GLU A 320 -24.38 -32.42 0.43
C GLU A 320 -24.20 -33.29 -0.83
N TYR A 321 -23.62 -34.45 -0.65
CA TYR A 321 -23.46 -35.53 -1.64
C TYR A 321 -24.01 -36.84 -1.11
N ILE A 322 -24.22 -37.80 -2.01
CA ILE A 322 -24.75 -39.12 -1.69
C ILE A 322 -23.80 -40.17 -2.24
N LEU A 323 -23.21 -41.00 -1.36
CA LEU A 323 -22.55 -42.24 -1.76
C LEU A 323 -23.60 -43.33 -1.92
N LYS A 324 -23.73 -43.89 -3.12
CA LYS A 324 -24.70 -44.87 -3.50
C LYS A 324 -24.02 -46.12 -4.01
N GLU A 325 -24.52 -47.29 -3.59
CA GLU A 325 -24.14 -48.55 -4.18
C GLU A 325 -25.15 -48.92 -5.25
N GLU A 326 -24.68 -49.07 -6.48
CA GLU A 326 -25.49 -49.46 -7.64
C GLU A 326 -25.54 -50.98 -7.81
N ILE A 327 -24.43 -51.65 -7.49
CA ILE A 327 -24.28 -53.12 -7.56
C ILE A 327 -23.50 -53.54 -6.31
N ALA A 328 -24.06 -54.48 -5.54
CA ALA A 328 -23.39 -55.04 -4.37
C ALA A 328 -22.29 -56.05 -4.76
N PRO A 329 -21.27 -56.25 -3.90
CA PRO A 329 -20.30 -57.32 -4.08
C PRO A 329 -20.97 -58.68 -4.06
N GLU A 330 -20.32 -59.71 -4.66
CA GLU A 330 -20.84 -61.07 -4.63
C GLU A 330 -21.07 -61.59 -3.20
N GLY A 331 -22.29 -62.06 -2.95
CA GLY A 331 -22.70 -62.58 -1.61
C GLY A 331 -23.24 -61.53 -0.66
N TYR A 332 -23.37 -60.30 -1.08
CA TYR A 332 -23.90 -59.17 -0.26
C TYR A 332 -25.18 -58.59 -0.89
N VAL A 333 -25.96 -57.88 -0.07
CA VAL A 333 -27.12 -57.09 -0.52
C VAL A 333 -26.69 -55.64 -0.71
N ILE A 334 -27.46 -54.87 -1.49
CA ILE A 334 -27.17 -53.43 -1.68
C ILE A 334 -27.25 -52.69 -0.35
N ALA A 335 -26.19 -51.98 -0.01
CA ALA A 335 -26.10 -51.17 1.20
C ALA A 335 -26.96 -49.89 1.11
N THR A 336 -27.37 -49.41 2.28
CA THR A 336 -28.06 -48.11 2.39
C THR A 336 -27.12 -46.98 1.96
N SER A 337 -27.63 -46.07 1.13
CA SER A 337 -26.87 -44.88 0.69
C SER A 337 -26.46 -44.03 1.88
N VAL A 338 -25.27 -43.41 1.79
CA VAL A 338 -24.68 -42.53 2.80
C VAL A 338 -24.70 -41.10 2.32
N LYS A 339 -25.40 -40.22 3.04
CA LYS A 339 -25.34 -38.76 2.82
C LYS A 339 -24.18 -38.17 3.60
N PHE A 340 -23.45 -37.22 2.97
CA PHE A 340 -22.33 -36.55 3.59
C PHE A 340 -22.20 -35.11 3.05
N THR A 341 -21.62 -34.22 3.85
CA THR A 341 -21.35 -32.82 3.50
C THR A 341 -19.86 -32.58 3.57
N ILE A 342 -19.33 -31.73 2.69
CA ILE A 342 -17.92 -31.41 2.61
C ILE A 342 -17.58 -30.29 3.58
N ASP A 343 -16.66 -30.57 4.50
CA ASP A 343 -16.11 -29.58 5.42
C ASP A 343 -15.02 -28.72 4.76
N ASP A 344 -14.88 -27.49 5.23
CA ASP A 344 -13.81 -26.56 4.81
C ASP A 344 -12.48 -26.93 5.51
N THR A 345 -11.83 -27.97 5.02
CA THR A 345 -10.59 -28.49 5.59
C THR A 345 -9.72 -29.17 4.54
N ASN A 346 -8.39 -29.03 4.68
CA ASN A 346 -7.40 -29.73 3.87
C ASN A 346 -7.10 -31.16 4.39
N LYS A 347 -7.72 -31.57 5.51
CA LYS A 347 -7.62 -32.93 6.02
C LYS A 347 -8.46 -33.86 5.17
N ILE A 348 -8.00 -35.15 5.05
CA ILE A 348 -8.76 -36.19 4.40
C ILE A 348 -10.05 -36.45 5.18
N GLN A 349 -11.20 -36.26 4.53
CA GLN A 349 -12.52 -36.60 5.08
C GLN A 349 -12.84 -38.05 4.71
N LYS A 350 -13.25 -38.86 5.68
CA LYS A 350 -13.45 -40.28 5.48
C LYS A 350 -14.93 -40.63 5.48
N ILE A 351 -15.40 -41.28 4.43
CA ILE A 351 -16.76 -41.76 4.27
C ILE A 351 -16.71 -43.28 4.13
N ASN A 352 -17.38 -43.96 5.01
CA ASN A 352 -17.43 -45.43 5.02
C ASN A 352 -18.85 -45.95 4.74
N MET A 353 -18.97 -46.85 3.78
CA MET A 353 -20.20 -47.61 3.50
C MET A 353 -20.00 -49.07 3.93
N LYS A 354 -20.91 -49.60 4.74
CA LYS A 354 -20.86 -50.97 5.27
C LYS A 354 -21.98 -51.79 4.73
N ASP A 355 -21.67 -53.07 4.41
CA ASP A 355 -22.66 -54.13 4.09
C ASP A 355 -23.06 -54.89 5.31
#